data_6bf4ec1f25ef6cffa8775bf11594f875
#
_entry.id   6bf4ec1f25ef6cffa8775bf11594f875
#
_cell.length_a   1.000
_cell.length_b   1.000
_cell.length_c   1.000
_cell.angle_alpha   90.00
_cell.angle_beta   90.00
_cell.angle_gamma   90.00
#
_symmetry.space_group_name_H-M   'P 1'
#
loop_
_entity.id
_entity.type
_entity.pdbx_description
1 polymer ?
#
loop_
_entity_poly.entity_id
_entity_poly.type
_entity_poly.pdbx_seq_one_letter_code
_entity_poly.pdbx_strand_id
1 'polypeptide(L)'
;MTPPNDTPPLLFGDFPPVSTEDWRAQIALDLKETPFERLVWHTPEGFDVQPFYRAEDRPPTPPLPPVPWQLRQDFPVGAQPEARHWMHEALEQGVETPGLLLTDDLSPLDDLLGVPAQALPDRMPWHLVAGPHAEAALDRWVDGAVRRGIDSAHLQGTLDVRLAELLVRGEVAPLEQATRLCRRAVGGLPHFRPFLLDAAPWHNAGATLVQCLALLLAATAEALVWMTGQGLAAHQAVPLLHLGVPVGPRYFLEIAHLRALRKLWPQVVGAFDTSAATLPPFIQATTSWRNLTLADPY
;
A
#
# COMPACT_ATOMS: atom_id res chain seq x y z
N MET A 1 -19.54 51.04 -0.71
CA MET A 1 -20.37 49.83 -0.65
C MET A 1 -19.46 48.70 -0.23
N THR A 2 -19.52 48.28 1.02
CA THR A 2 -18.80 47.14 1.55
C THR A 2 -19.52 45.87 1.06
N PRO A 3 -18.83 44.86 0.49
CA PRO A 3 -19.49 43.63 0.08
C PRO A 3 -20.09 42.92 1.33
N PRO A 4 -21.23 42.25 1.17
CA PRO A 4 -21.83 41.51 2.28
C PRO A 4 -20.88 40.41 2.73
N ASN A 5 -20.72 40.26 4.03
CA ASN A 5 -19.91 39.23 4.68
C ASN A 5 -20.69 37.90 4.56
N ASP A 6 -20.49 37.19 3.49
CA ASP A 6 -21.07 35.84 3.22
C ASP A 6 -20.33 34.76 4.02
N THR A 7 -20.22 34.96 5.33
CA THR A 7 -19.84 33.83 6.19
C THR A 7 -21.07 32.93 6.35
N PRO A 8 -21.07 31.68 5.91
CA PRO A 8 -22.22 30.80 6.08
C PRO A 8 -22.58 30.73 7.58
N PRO A 9 -23.87 30.69 7.93
CA PRO A 9 -24.28 30.61 9.33
C PRO A 9 -23.64 29.36 9.95
N LEU A 10 -23.02 29.55 11.13
CA LEU A 10 -22.45 28.42 11.88
C LEU A 10 -23.59 27.42 12.16
N LEU A 11 -23.47 26.25 11.59
CA LEU A 11 -24.28 25.08 11.94
C LEU A 11 -24.19 24.93 13.48
N PHE A 12 -25.34 24.83 14.16
CA PHE A 12 -25.42 24.74 15.63
C PHE A 12 -25.01 25.99 16.41
N GLY A 13 -25.15 27.20 15.84
CA GLY A 13 -24.88 28.46 16.52
C GLY A 13 -25.69 28.67 17.81
N ASP A 14 -26.79 27.92 17.99
CA ASP A 14 -27.63 27.95 19.20
C ASP A 14 -27.02 27.21 20.40
N PHE A 15 -25.95 26.43 20.17
CA PHE A 15 -25.27 25.67 21.21
C PHE A 15 -23.98 26.40 21.63
N PRO A 16 -23.90 26.89 22.88
CA PRO A 16 -22.71 27.57 23.36
C PRO A 16 -21.52 26.59 23.41
N PRO A 17 -20.30 27.08 23.14
CA PRO A 17 -19.11 26.24 23.27
C PRO A 17 -18.92 25.78 24.73
N VAL A 18 -18.66 24.49 24.91
CA VAL A 18 -18.41 23.90 26.25
C VAL A 18 -16.91 23.77 26.46
N SER A 19 -16.38 24.15 27.61
CA SER A 19 -14.96 23.98 27.93
C SER A 19 -14.59 22.51 28.15
N THR A 20 -13.29 22.18 28.10
CA THR A 20 -12.80 20.80 28.38
C THR A 20 -13.04 20.46 29.86
N GLU A 21 -12.93 21.42 30.74
CA GLU A 21 -13.19 21.28 32.18
C GLU A 21 -14.66 20.98 32.46
N ASP A 22 -15.59 21.72 31.85
CA ASP A 22 -17.02 21.48 32.00
C ASP A 22 -17.42 20.10 31.46
N TRP A 23 -16.85 19.72 30.31
CA TRP A 23 -17.10 18.41 29.72
C TRP A 23 -16.59 17.27 30.61
N ARG A 24 -15.37 17.39 31.18
CA ARG A 24 -14.83 16.40 32.12
C ARG A 24 -15.63 16.35 33.43
N ALA A 25 -16.06 17.48 33.93
CA ALA A 25 -16.91 17.53 35.11
C ALA A 25 -18.23 16.80 34.88
N GLN A 26 -18.86 17.01 33.73
CA GLN A 26 -20.08 16.29 33.37
C GLN A 26 -19.88 14.80 33.25
N ILE A 27 -18.79 14.35 32.61
CA ILE A 27 -18.45 12.92 32.55
C ILE A 27 -18.27 12.31 33.92
N ALA A 28 -17.59 13.02 34.85
CA ALA A 28 -17.39 12.51 36.21
C ALA A 28 -18.73 12.34 36.93
N LEU A 29 -19.67 13.25 36.72
CA LEU A 29 -21.03 13.16 37.27
C LEU A 29 -21.79 11.95 36.67
N ASP A 30 -21.70 11.75 35.36
CA ASP A 30 -22.41 10.69 34.66
C ASP A 30 -21.85 9.30 35.00
N LEU A 31 -20.54 9.21 35.16
CA LEU A 31 -19.84 7.97 35.52
C LEU A 31 -20.05 7.58 36.99
N LYS A 32 -20.45 8.53 37.86
CA LYS A 32 -20.60 8.31 39.31
C LYS A 32 -19.33 7.76 39.97
N GLU A 33 -19.35 6.49 40.35
CA GLU A 33 -18.21 5.78 40.99
C GLU A 33 -17.27 5.08 39.98
N THR A 34 -17.63 5.11 38.68
CA THR A 34 -16.80 4.46 37.67
C THR A 34 -15.63 5.35 37.29
N PRO A 35 -14.36 4.89 37.39
CA PRO A 35 -13.20 5.68 37.01
C PRO A 35 -13.21 6.04 35.52
N PHE A 36 -12.74 7.26 35.18
CA PHE A 36 -12.65 7.75 33.79
C PHE A 36 -11.78 6.82 32.91
N GLU A 37 -10.77 6.20 33.49
CA GLU A 37 -9.84 5.29 32.82
C GLU A 37 -10.54 4.10 32.16
N ARG A 38 -11.74 3.73 32.62
CA ARG A 38 -12.56 2.70 31.95
C ARG A 38 -13.10 3.08 30.58
N LEU A 39 -13.10 4.36 30.24
CA LEU A 39 -13.45 4.88 28.93
C LEU A 39 -12.24 4.91 27.99
N VAL A 40 -11.03 4.83 28.53
CA VAL A 40 -9.80 4.84 27.76
C VAL A 40 -9.60 3.47 27.12
N TRP A 41 -9.39 3.44 25.82
CA TRP A 41 -9.08 2.21 25.10
C TRP A 41 -7.56 2.00 25.03
N HIS A 42 -7.07 0.97 25.72
CA HIS A 42 -5.70 0.52 25.62
C HIS A 42 -5.56 -0.35 24.38
N THR A 43 -4.85 0.16 23.38
CA THR A 43 -4.68 -0.53 22.10
C THR A 43 -3.64 -1.65 22.20
N PRO A 44 -3.76 -2.73 21.38
CA PRO A 44 -2.70 -3.73 21.23
C PRO A 44 -1.41 -3.14 20.68
N GLU A 45 -1.48 -1.97 20.07
CA GLU A 45 -0.36 -1.21 19.50
C GLU A 45 0.50 -0.53 20.58
N GLY A 46 0.05 -0.50 21.84
CA GLY A 46 0.80 0.01 22.99
C GLY A 46 0.60 1.51 23.26
N PHE A 47 -0.48 2.09 22.77
CA PHE A 47 -0.89 3.46 23.12
C PHE A 47 -2.36 3.53 23.51
N ASP A 48 -2.73 4.61 24.21
CA ASP A 48 -4.07 4.82 24.71
C ASP A 48 -4.86 5.73 23.75
N VAL A 49 -6.11 5.34 23.48
CA VAL A 49 -7.08 6.16 22.77
C VAL A 49 -8.06 6.72 23.77
N GLN A 50 -8.10 8.05 23.85
CA GLN A 50 -9.06 8.75 24.71
C GLN A 50 -10.48 8.62 24.18
N PRO A 51 -11.51 8.64 25.02
CA PRO A 51 -12.90 8.54 24.57
C PRO A 51 -13.34 9.72 23.70
N PHE A 52 -12.62 10.84 23.76
CA PHE A 52 -12.90 12.06 23.03
C PHE A 52 -11.63 12.89 22.80
N TYR A 53 -11.53 13.52 21.63
CA TYR A 53 -10.47 14.47 21.27
C TYR A 53 -11.08 15.80 20.83
N ARG A 54 -10.47 16.89 21.24
CA ARG A 54 -10.86 18.26 20.87
C ARG A 54 -9.83 18.88 19.92
N ALA A 55 -10.17 20.07 19.40
CA ALA A 55 -9.26 20.79 18.50
C ALA A 55 -7.90 21.12 19.16
N GLU A 56 -7.91 21.38 20.46
CA GLU A 56 -6.72 21.67 21.27
C GLU A 56 -5.78 20.46 21.45
N ASP A 57 -6.32 19.24 21.40
CA ASP A 57 -5.53 18.00 21.50
C ASP A 57 -4.82 17.66 20.18
N ARG A 58 -5.18 18.37 19.11
CA ARG A 58 -4.66 18.10 17.77
C ARG A 58 -3.45 18.97 17.47
N PRO A 59 -2.23 18.39 17.32
CA PRO A 59 -1.10 19.18 16.84
C PRO A 59 -1.39 19.69 15.43
N PRO A 60 -0.97 20.92 15.10
CA PRO A 60 -1.10 21.44 13.75
C PRO A 60 -0.34 20.54 12.77
N THR A 61 -1.07 19.84 11.96
CA THR A 61 -0.49 18.96 10.93
C THR A 61 -0.98 19.46 9.58
N PRO A 62 -0.08 19.80 8.64
CA PRO A 62 -0.49 20.19 7.31
C PRO A 62 -1.28 19.05 6.67
N PRO A 63 -2.33 19.36 5.89
CA PRO A 63 -3.08 18.36 5.16
C PRO A 63 -2.15 17.66 4.16
N LEU A 64 -2.21 16.34 4.12
CA LEU A 64 -1.57 15.58 3.05
C LEU A 64 -2.31 15.87 1.74
N PRO A 65 -1.61 16.08 0.64
CA PRO A 65 -2.26 16.25 -0.65
C PRO A 65 -3.09 15.00 -0.99
N PRO A 66 -4.27 15.16 -1.60
CA PRO A 66 -5.03 14.03 -2.08
C PRO A 66 -4.23 13.29 -3.15
N VAL A 67 -4.08 11.98 -3.00
CA VAL A 67 -3.46 11.11 -3.99
C VAL A 67 -4.56 10.25 -4.58
N PRO A 68 -4.75 10.21 -5.90
CA PRO A 68 -5.69 9.30 -6.52
C PRO A 68 -5.29 7.86 -6.18
N TRP A 69 -6.28 7.03 -5.91
CA TRP A 69 -6.09 5.60 -5.68
C TRP A 69 -6.69 4.82 -6.86
N GLN A 70 -6.18 3.61 -7.07
CA GLN A 70 -6.64 2.71 -8.12
C GLN A 70 -7.18 1.43 -7.52
N LEU A 71 -8.25 0.91 -8.10
CA LEU A 71 -8.84 -0.36 -7.68
C LEU A 71 -8.08 -1.52 -8.32
N ARG A 72 -7.52 -2.39 -7.47
CA ARG A 72 -6.84 -3.60 -7.89
C ARG A 72 -7.65 -4.83 -7.52
N GLN A 73 -7.67 -5.82 -8.42
CA GLN A 73 -8.15 -7.16 -8.15
C GLN A 73 -7.21 -8.20 -8.77
N ASP A 74 -6.93 -9.26 -8.01
CA ASP A 74 -6.01 -10.32 -8.43
C ASP A 74 -6.78 -11.53 -8.96
N PHE A 75 -6.26 -12.12 -10.04
CA PHE A 75 -6.88 -13.23 -10.77
C PHE A 75 -5.92 -14.42 -10.87
N PRO A 76 -6.31 -15.64 -10.45
CA PRO A 76 -5.48 -16.83 -10.48
C PRO A 76 -5.41 -17.45 -11.89
N VAL A 77 -4.90 -16.70 -12.85
CA VAL A 77 -4.94 -17.02 -14.29
C VAL A 77 -4.15 -18.28 -14.67
N GLY A 78 -3.16 -18.68 -13.87
CA GLY A 78 -2.41 -19.91 -14.08
C GLY A 78 -3.05 -21.15 -13.45
N ALA A 79 -4.04 -20.98 -12.55
CA ALA A 79 -4.66 -22.08 -11.81
C ALA A 79 -6.11 -22.36 -12.22
N GLN A 80 -6.81 -21.36 -12.74
CA GLN A 80 -8.25 -21.43 -13.05
C GLN A 80 -8.53 -20.91 -14.45
N PRO A 81 -9.06 -21.74 -15.38
CA PRO A 81 -9.35 -21.33 -16.76
C PRO A 81 -10.34 -20.16 -16.85
N GLU A 82 -11.30 -20.10 -15.89
CA GLU A 82 -12.34 -19.07 -15.83
C GLU A 82 -11.81 -17.71 -15.37
N ALA A 83 -10.61 -17.66 -14.77
CA ALA A 83 -10.03 -16.43 -14.21
C ALA A 83 -9.90 -15.30 -15.25
N ARG A 84 -9.70 -15.64 -16.52
CA ARG A 84 -9.72 -14.67 -17.62
C ARG A 84 -11.06 -14.03 -17.83
N HIS A 85 -12.11 -14.82 -17.78
CA HIS A 85 -13.48 -14.30 -17.89
C HIS A 85 -13.78 -13.34 -16.73
N TRP A 86 -13.48 -13.74 -15.50
CA TRP A 86 -13.64 -12.89 -14.33
C TRP A 86 -12.83 -11.58 -14.41
N MET A 87 -11.62 -11.65 -14.95
CA MET A 87 -10.80 -10.46 -15.17
C MET A 87 -11.45 -9.50 -16.18
N HIS A 88 -12.00 -10.02 -17.29
CA HIS A 88 -12.70 -9.19 -18.28
C HIS A 88 -13.94 -8.52 -17.67
N GLU A 89 -14.76 -9.24 -16.93
CA GLU A 89 -15.91 -8.68 -16.23
C GLU A 89 -15.49 -7.60 -15.22
N ALA A 90 -14.43 -7.86 -14.44
CA ALA A 90 -13.93 -6.93 -13.44
C ALA A 90 -13.38 -5.63 -14.08
N LEU A 91 -12.71 -5.73 -15.23
CA LEU A 91 -12.25 -4.56 -16.00
C LEU A 91 -13.43 -3.72 -16.51
N GLU A 92 -14.53 -4.35 -16.92
CA GLU A 92 -15.76 -3.64 -17.30
C GLU A 92 -16.45 -3.00 -16.09
N GLN A 93 -16.29 -3.57 -14.90
CA GLN A 93 -16.83 -3.07 -13.64
C GLN A 93 -15.95 -2.04 -12.93
N GLY A 94 -14.82 -1.66 -13.52
CA GLY A 94 -14.00 -0.55 -13.03
C GLY A 94 -12.72 -0.93 -12.30
N VAL A 95 -12.23 -2.16 -12.43
CA VAL A 95 -10.87 -2.51 -12.00
C VAL A 95 -9.86 -1.74 -12.86
N GLU A 96 -8.92 -1.06 -12.21
CA GLU A 96 -7.93 -0.19 -12.85
C GLU A 96 -6.52 -0.79 -12.83
N THR A 97 -6.30 -1.85 -12.03
CA THR A 97 -5.03 -2.57 -11.94
C THR A 97 -5.30 -4.07 -11.82
N PRO A 98 -5.35 -4.81 -12.92
CA PRO A 98 -5.50 -6.26 -12.86
C PRO A 98 -4.22 -6.89 -12.33
N GLY A 99 -4.35 -7.80 -11.35
CA GLY A 99 -3.27 -8.62 -10.84
C GLY A 99 -3.32 -10.03 -11.41
N LEU A 100 -2.22 -10.56 -11.87
CA LEU A 100 -2.11 -11.93 -12.36
C LEU A 100 -1.35 -12.79 -11.36
N LEU A 101 -2.07 -13.72 -10.71
CA LEU A 101 -1.44 -14.75 -9.89
C LEU A 101 -0.96 -15.86 -10.83
N LEU A 102 0.35 -15.88 -11.04
CA LEU A 102 1.00 -16.82 -11.95
C LEU A 102 1.46 -18.08 -11.20
N THR A 103 1.46 -19.19 -11.89
CA THR A 103 2.04 -20.48 -11.47
C THR A 103 3.29 -20.75 -12.29
N ASP A 104 3.76 -22.01 -12.31
CA ASP A 104 4.86 -22.44 -13.17
C ASP A 104 4.50 -22.30 -14.67
N ASP A 105 3.21 -22.34 -14.99
CA ASP A 105 2.73 -22.05 -16.35
C ASP A 105 2.59 -20.54 -16.56
N LEU A 106 3.48 -19.98 -17.37
CA LEU A 106 3.49 -18.59 -17.77
C LEU A 106 2.75 -18.32 -19.10
N SER A 107 2.10 -19.34 -19.68
CA SER A 107 1.35 -19.20 -20.95
C SER A 107 0.24 -18.14 -20.90
N PRO A 108 -0.42 -17.87 -19.73
CA PRO A 108 -1.38 -16.79 -19.64
C PRO A 108 -0.86 -15.41 -20.04
N LEU A 109 0.46 -15.18 -19.93
CA LEU A 109 1.08 -13.90 -20.34
C LEU A 109 1.15 -13.74 -21.87
N ASP A 110 1.17 -14.82 -22.64
CA ASP A 110 1.19 -14.76 -24.11
C ASP A 110 -0.14 -14.23 -24.66
N ASP A 111 -1.21 -14.51 -23.94
CA ASP A 111 -2.58 -14.17 -24.32
C ASP A 111 -3.07 -12.81 -23.78
N LEU A 112 -2.16 -11.97 -23.26
CA LEU A 112 -2.44 -10.53 -23.05
C LEU A 112 -3.03 -9.88 -24.32
N LEU A 113 -3.00 -10.63 -25.41
CA LEU A 113 -3.58 -10.31 -26.70
C LEU A 113 -5.12 -10.21 -26.67
N GLY A 114 -5.79 -10.83 -25.74
CA GLY A 114 -7.25 -10.82 -25.61
C GLY A 114 -7.84 -9.70 -24.76
N VAL A 115 -7.00 -8.85 -24.09
CA VAL A 115 -7.54 -7.77 -23.25
C VAL A 115 -8.06 -6.61 -24.07
N PRO A 116 -9.08 -5.87 -23.58
CA PRO A 116 -9.57 -4.66 -24.20
C PRO A 116 -8.45 -3.62 -24.41
N ALA A 117 -8.57 -2.78 -25.44
CA ALA A 117 -7.55 -1.79 -25.78
C ALA A 117 -7.22 -0.80 -24.65
N GLN A 118 -8.20 -0.49 -23.79
CA GLN A 118 -8.01 0.34 -22.59
C GLN A 118 -7.20 -0.32 -21.49
N ALA A 119 -7.15 -1.65 -21.46
CA ALA A 119 -6.42 -2.44 -20.49
C ALA A 119 -5.02 -2.86 -20.95
N LEU A 120 -4.53 -2.31 -22.05
CA LEU A 120 -3.16 -2.58 -22.51
C LEU A 120 -2.12 -2.06 -21.50
N PRO A 121 -0.96 -2.71 -21.37
CA PRO A 121 0.05 -2.37 -20.35
C PRO A 121 0.67 -0.97 -20.44
N ASP A 122 0.53 -0.27 -21.54
CA ASP A 122 0.92 1.13 -21.72
C ASP A 122 -0.13 2.13 -21.25
N ARG A 123 -1.36 1.68 -21.00
CA ARG A 123 -2.51 2.49 -20.60
C ARG A 123 -2.99 2.21 -19.18
N MET A 124 -2.77 1.00 -18.72
CA MET A 124 -3.22 0.51 -17.42
C MET A 124 -2.06 -0.22 -16.72
N PRO A 125 -1.78 0.07 -15.44
CA PRO A 125 -0.77 -0.66 -14.70
C PRO A 125 -1.23 -2.10 -14.42
N TRP A 126 -0.31 -3.04 -14.56
CA TRP A 126 -0.53 -4.45 -14.26
C TRP A 126 0.28 -4.89 -13.07
N HIS A 127 -0.25 -5.83 -12.29
CA HIS A 127 0.48 -6.46 -11.22
C HIS A 127 0.73 -7.94 -11.52
N LEU A 128 1.99 -8.35 -11.46
CA LEU A 128 2.40 -9.73 -11.70
C LEU A 128 2.85 -10.35 -10.37
N VAL A 129 2.21 -11.42 -9.93
CA VAL A 129 2.65 -12.23 -8.79
C VAL A 129 3.24 -13.52 -9.34
N ALA A 130 4.56 -13.59 -9.38
CA ALA A 130 5.29 -14.63 -10.11
C ALA A 130 6.29 -15.42 -9.25
N GLY A 131 6.56 -14.97 -8.01
CA GLY A 131 7.47 -15.67 -7.11
C GLY A 131 8.83 -15.97 -7.74
N PRO A 132 9.30 -17.24 -7.71
CA PRO A 132 10.61 -17.61 -8.28
C PRO A 132 10.68 -17.44 -9.80
N HIS A 133 9.55 -17.39 -10.50
CA HIS A 133 9.48 -17.23 -11.95
C HIS A 133 9.44 -15.77 -12.41
N ALA A 134 9.68 -14.81 -11.52
CA ALA A 134 9.50 -13.39 -11.76
C ALA A 134 10.32 -12.83 -12.94
N GLU A 135 11.56 -13.29 -13.15
CA GLU A 135 12.38 -12.86 -14.29
C GLU A 135 11.76 -13.34 -15.61
N ALA A 136 11.44 -14.63 -15.69
CA ALA A 136 10.82 -15.21 -16.88
C ALA A 136 9.43 -14.62 -17.18
N ALA A 137 8.66 -14.32 -16.12
CA ALA A 137 7.36 -13.67 -16.24
C ALA A 137 7.50 -12.24 -16.80
N LEU A 138 8.46 -11.46 -16.29
CA LEU A 138 8.72 -10.12 -16.80
C LEU A 138 9.20 -10.15 -18.24
N ASP A 139 10.10 -11.07 -18.60
CA ASP A 139 10.57 -11.24 -19.99
C ASP A 139 9.40 -11.49 -20.94
N ARG A 140 8.58 -12.49 -20.59
CA ARG A 140 7.45 -12.89 -21.42
C ARG A 140 6.40 -11.79 -21.56
N TRP A 141 6.15 -11.04 -20.47
CA TRP A 141 5.22 -9.92 -20.47
C TRP A 141 5.72 -8.77 -21.34
N VAL A 142 7.01 -8.40 -21.23
CA VAL A 142 7.64 -7.37 -22.07
C VAL A 142 7.63 -7.78 -23.53
N ASP A 143 8.05 -9.02 -23.83
CA ASP A 143 8.06 -9.55 -25.20
C ASP A 143 6.64 -9.57 -25.80
N GLY A 144 5.64 -9.93 -25.01
CA GLY A 144 4.24 -9.90 -25.40
C GLY A 144 3.78 -8.51 -25.78
N ALA A 145 4.15 -7.48 -25.00
CA ALA A 145 3.85 -6.09 -25.28
C ALA A 145 4.57 -5.57 -26.54
N VAL A 146 5.86 -5.88 -26.67
CA VAL A 146 6.67 -5.48 -27.84
C VAL A 146 6.12 -6.10 -29.13
N ARG A 147 5.72 -7.37 -29.10
CA ARG A 147 5.05 -8.01 -30.28
C ARG A 147 3.77 -7.29 -30.71
N ARG A 148 3.16 -6.53 -29.80
CA ARG A 148 1.98 -5.67 -30.08
C ARG A 148 2.34 -4.25 -30.52
N GLY A 149 3.61 -3.94 -30.62
CA GLY A 149 4.09 -2.61 -30.97
C GLY A 149 4.07 -1.62 -29.79
N ILE A 150 3.97 -2.11 -28.54
CA ILE A 150 4.05 -1.30 -27.33
C ILE A 150 5.53 -1.17 -26.97
N ASP A 151 6.01 0.06 -26.84
CA ASP A 151 7.37 0.32 -26.35
C ASP A 151 7.47 -0.03 -24.85
N SER A 152 8.52 -0.77 -24.50
CA SER A 152 8.78 -1.18 -23.11
C SER A 152 8.88 0.02 -22.15
N ALA A 153 9.34 1.17 -22.62
CA ALA A 153 9.42 2.39 -21.81
C ALA A 153 8.04 2.92 -21.35
N HIS A 154 6.95 2.51 -21.98
CA HIS A 154 5.58 2.89 -21.60
C HIS A 154 4.87 1.85 -20.73
N LEU A 155 5.51 0.71 -20.49
CA LEU A 155 4.91 -0.34 -19.68
C LEU A 155 4.79 0.09 -18.22
N GLN A 156 3.59 -0.06 -17.65
CA GLN A 156 3.28 0.32 -16.29
C GLN A 156 2.94 -0.92 -15.47
N GLY A 157 3.42 -0.97 -14.24
CA GLY A 157 3.04 -2.08 -13.37
C GLY A 157 3.98 -2.33 -12.21
N THR A 158 3.71 -3.45 -11.57
CA THR A 158 4.44 -3.93 -10.40
C THR A 158 4.66 -5.43 -10.51
N LEU A 159 5.68 -5.94 -9.82
CA LEU A 159 6.01 -7.36 -9.79
C LEU A 159 6.26 -7.80 -8.34
N ASP A 160 5.66 -8.92 -7.96
CA ASP A 160 5.89 -9.56 -6.68
C ASP A 160 6.69 -10.85 -6.85
N VAL A 161 7.89 -10.86 -6.31
CA VAL A 161 8.77 -12.04 -6.22
C VAL A 161 8.48 -12.89 -4.98
N ARG A 162 7.44 -12.56 -4.19
CA ARG A 162 7.12 -13.15 -2.88
C ARG A 162 8.29 -13.13 -1.90
N LEU A 163 9.03 -12.04 -1.90
CA LEU A 163 10.27 -11.90 -1.13
C LEU A 163 10.07 -12.21 0.35
N ALA A 164 9.01 -11.68 0.97
CA ALA A 164 8.74 -11.88 2.39
C ALA A 164 8.53 -13.36 2.74
N GLU A 165 7.81 -14.12 1.92
CA GLU A 165 7.56 -15.54 2.13
C GLU A 165 8.85 -16.36 2.00
N LEU A 166 9.70 -16.02 1.05
CA LEU A 166 10.93 -16.74 0.75
C LEU A 166 12.02 -16.46 1.79
N LEU A 167 12.11 -15.20 2.26
CA LEU A 167 13.04 -14.84 3.34
C LEU A 167 12.68 -15.54 4.66
N VAL A 168 11.40 -15.70 4.97
CA VAL A 168 10.96 -16.49 6.16
C VAL A 168 11.43 -17.95 6.06
N ARG A 169 11.58 -18.49 4.86
CA ARG A 169 12.14 -19.84 4.61
C ARG A 169 13.67 -19.87 4.62
N GLY A 170 14.33 -18.73 4.84
CA GLY A 170 15.79 -18.64 4.82
C GLY A 170 16.40 -18.61 3.41
N GLU A 171 15.62 -18.31 2.40
CA GLU A 171 16.08 -18.23 1.01
C GLU A 171 16.60 -16.83 0.71
N VAL A 172 17.85 -16.69 0.25
CA VAL A 172 18.49 -15.40 -0.10
C VAL A 172 18.43 -15.11 -1.61
N ALA A 173 18.36 -16.16 -2.44
CA ALA A 173 18.31 -16.03 -3.90
C ALA A 173 17.22 -15.04 -4.41
N PRO A 174 16.04 -14.93 -3.79
CA PRO A 174 15.02 -13.97 -4.19
C PRO A 174 15.44 -12.50 -4.07
N LEU A 175 16.34 -12.17 -3.14
CA LEU A 175 16.85 -10.81 -2.99
C LEU A 175 17.78 -10.43 -4.14
N GLU A 176 18.62 -11.37 -4.57
CA GLU A 176 19.47 -11.20 -5.76
C GLU A 176 18.63 -11.06 -7.04
N GLN A 177 17.61 -11.90 -7.18
CA GLN A 177 16.64 -11.84 -8.28
C GLN A 177 15.96 -10.47 -8.33
N ALA A 178 15.41 -9.99 -7.20
CA ALA A 178 14.76 -8.69 -7.11
C ALA A 178 15.74 -7.55 -7.49
N THR A 179 17.00 -7.65 -7.11
CA THR A 179 18.03 -6.67 -7.48
C THR A 179 18.33 -6.67 -8.97
N ARG A 180 18.40 -7.85 -9.63
CA ARG A 180 18.56 -7.94 -11.10
C ARG A 180 17.37 -7.31 -11.81
N LEU A 181 16.15 -7.57 -11.35
CA LEU A 181 14.92 -6.97 -11.87
C LEU A 181 14.93 -5.45 -11.71
N CYS A 182 15.40 -4.92 -10.57
CA CYS A 182 15.56 -3.49 -10.36
C CYS A 182 16.54 -2.85 -11.36
N ARG A 183 17.71 -3.47 -11.58
CA ARG A 183 18.68 -2.98 -12.58
C ARG A 183 18.08 -2.94 -13.98
N ARG A 184 17.31 -3.97 -14.33
CA ARG A 184 16.61 -4.03 -15.61
C ARG A 184 15.56 -2.92 -15.73
N ALA A 185 14.80 -2.66 -14.67
CA ALA A 185 13.79 -1.60 -14.65
C ALA A 185 14.43 -0.21 -14.83
N VAL A 186 15.54 0.09 -14.17
CA VAL A 186 16.30 1.34 -14.38
C VAL A 186 16.72 1.50 -15.84
N GLY A 187 17.09 0.41 -16.51
CA GLY A 187 17.59 0.41 -17.89
C GLY A 187 16.51 0.55 -18.97
N GLY A 188 15.22 0.24 -18.68
CA GLY A 188 14.23 0.18 -19.77
C GLY A 188 12.77 0.14 -19.38
N LEU A 189 12.42 0.22 -18.07
CA LEU A 189 11.05 0.12 -17.58
C LEU A 189 10.75 1.20 -16.51
N PRO A 190 10.79 2.49 -16.87
CA PRO A 190 10.76 3.60 -15.90
C PRO A 190 9.46 3.69 -15.10
N HIS A 191 8.37 3.08 -15.56
CA HIS A 191 7.06 3.07 -14.90
C HIS A 191 6.73 1.72 -14.26
N PHE A 192 7.74 0.85 -14.09
CA PHE A 192 7.58 -0.48 -13.53
C PHE A 192 8.31 -0.61 -12.19
N ARG A 193 7.64 -1.18 -11.16
CA ARG A 193 8.17 -1.36 -9.81
C ARG A 193 8.32 -2.84 -9.50
N PRO A 194 9.53 -3.38 -9.64
CA PRO A 194 9.74 -4.82 -9.47
C PRO A 194 10.00 -5.27 -8.03
N PHE A 195 10.02 -4.37 -7.05
CA PHE A 195 10.45 -4.71 -5.69
C PHE A 195 9.34 -4.43 -4.67
N LEU A 196 8.55 -5.46 -4.37
CA LEU A 196 7.53 -5.42 -3.32
C LEU A 196 8.14 -5.73 -1.95
N LEU A 197 7.89 -4.84 -1.00
CA LEU A 197 8.06 -5.07 0.43
C LEU A 197 6.67 -5.22 1.03
N ASP A 198 6.29 -6.42 1.45
CA ASP A 198 4.92 -6.73 1.88
C ASP A 198 4.84 -7.03 3.37
N ALA A 199 3.98 -6.28 4.08
CA ALA A 199 3.71 -6.50 5.49
C ALA A 199 2.55 -7.49 5.75
N ALA A 200 1.82 -7.92 4.72
CA ALA A 200 0.68 -8.82 4.88
C ALA A 200 1.03 -10.17 5.53
N PRO A 201 2.15 -10.84 5.22
CA PRO A 201 2.52 -12.09 5.91
C PRO A 201 2.69 -11.91 7.41
N TRP A 202 3.32 -10.81 7.85
CA TRP A 202 3.50 -10.53 9.29
C TRP A 202 2.17 -10.21 9.97
N HIS A 203 1.34 -9.40 9.33
CA HIS A 203 0.02 -9.06 9.85
C HIS A 203 -0.86 -10.31 9.99
N ASN A 204 -0.91 -11.15 8.97
CA ASN A 204 -1.69 -12.39 8.98
C ASN A 204 -1.17 -13.37 10.05
N ALA A 205 0.13 -13.32 10.37
CA ALA A 205 0.74 -14.08 11.48
C ALA A 205 0.48 -13.46 12.88
N GLY A 206 -0.19 -12.31 12.97
CA GLY A 206 -0.60 -11.71 14.25
C GLY A 206 0.10 -10.41 14.63
N ALA A 207 0.99 -9.86 13.80
CA ALA A 207 1.63 -8.57 14.07
C ALA A 207 0.60 -7.44 14.19
N THR A 208 0.85 -6.51 15.12
CA THR A 208 0.05 -5.30 15.28
C THR A 208 0.36 -4.30 14.16
N LEU A 209 -0.46 -3.26 13.99
CA LEU A 209 -0.23 -2.24 12.96
C LEU A 209 1.11 -1.51 13.17
N VAL A 210 1.48 -1.23 14.43
CA VAL A 210 2.78 -0.63 14.76
C VAL A 210 3.93 -1.56 14.40
N GLN A 211 3.81 -2.86 14.69
CA GLN A 211 4.81 -3.85 14.31
C GLN A 211 4.92 -3.98 12.79
N CYS A 212 3.81 -4.02 12.07
CA CYS A 212 3.80 -4.05 10.60
C CYS A 212 4.51 -2.83 10.02
N LEU A 213 4.22 -1.63 10.54
CA LEU A 213 4.85 -0.39 10.11
C LEU A 213 6.36 -0.40 10.38
N ALA A 214 6.77 -0.82 11.58
CA ALA A 214 8.17 -0.90 11.97
C ALA A 214 8.96 -1.90 11.09
N LEU A 215 8.41 -3.09 10.87
CA LEU A 215 9.01 -4.13 10.02
C LEU A 215 9.09 -3.68 8.56
N LEU A 216 8.05 -3.04 8.04
CA LEU A 216 8.03 -2.54 6.66
C LEU A 216 9.09 -1.45 6.43
N LEU A 217 9.22 -0.50 7.37
CA LEU A 217 10.23 0.56 7.30
C LEU A 217 11.66 0.00 7.49
N ALA A 218 11.84 -0.97 8.40
CA ALA A 218 13.11 -1.67 8.56
C ALA A 218 13.49 -2.45 7.29
N ALA A 219 12.54 -3.21 6.70
CA ALA A 219 12.75 -3.90 5.44
C ALA A 219 13.09 -2.95 4.29
N THR A 220 12.48 -1.75 4.28
CA THR A 220 12.84 -0.69 3.32
C THR A 220 14.29 -0.26 3.48
N ALA A 221 14.74 -0.01 4.71
CA ALA A 221 16.13 0.38 4.99
C ALA A 221 17.11 -0.73 4.57
N GLU A 222 16.83 -1.99 4.92
CA GLU A 222 17.65 -3.13 4.51
C GLU A 222 17.69 -3.30 2.99
N ALA A 223 16.56 -3.17 2.30
CA ALA A 223 16.51 -3.21 0.84
C ALA A 223 17.37 -2.10 0.21
N LEU A 224 17.35 -0.88 0.75
CA LEU A 224 18.17 0.22 0.26
C LEU A 224 19.66 0.01 0.55
N VAL A 225 20.02 -0.53 1.73
CA VAL A 225 21.41 -0.93 2.04
C VAL A 225 21.89 -1.97 1.04
N TRP A 226 21.09 -3.00 0.80
CA TRP A 226 21.42 -4.05 -0.16
C TRP A 226 21.60 -3.50 -1.57
N MET A 227 20.61 -2.75 -2.09
CA MET A 227 20.64 -2.22 -3.45
C MET A 227 21.81 -1.25 -3.67
N THR A 228 22.08 -0.37 -2.70
CA THR A 228 23.20 0.57 -2.79
C THR A 228 24.55 -0.15 -2.71
N GLY A 229 24.67 -1.18 -1.88
CA GLY A 229 25.81 -2.09 -1.85
C GLY A 229 26.06 -2.82 -3.16
N GLN A 230 25.03 -3.03 -3.97
CA GLN A 230 25.09 -3.60 -5.30
C GLN A 230 25.31 -2.55 -6.41
N GLY A 231 25.57 -1.27 -6.04
CA GLY A 231 25.89 -0.19 -6.97
C GLY A 231 24.68 0.53 -7.57
N LEU A 232 23.46 0.31 -7.06
CA LEU A 232 22.28 1.05 -7.47
C LEU A 232 22.11 2.29 -6.58
N ALA A 233 22.21 3.49 -7.12
CA ALA A 233 22.07 4.71 -6.33
C ALA A 233 20.68 4.81 -5.67
N ALA A 234 20.60 5.37 -4.45
CA ALA A 234 19.35 5.39 -3.68
C ALA A 234 18.20 6.12 -4.42
N HIS A 235 18.48 7.23 -5.11
CA HIS A 235 17.49 7.94 -5.92
C HIS A 235 16.95 7.11 -7.11
N GLN A 236 17.69 6.09 -7.55
CA GLN A 236 17.24 5.13 -8.57
C GLN A 236 16.48 3.96 -7.94
N ALA A 237 16.90 3.53 -6.72
CA ALA A 237 16.30 2.40 -6.03
C ALA A 237 14.90 2.71 -5.47
N VAL A 238 14.73 3.88 -4.85
CA VAL A 238 13.48 4.28 -4.18
C VAL A 238 12.26 4.25 -5.11
N PRO A 239 12.30 4.74 -6.37
CA PRO A 239 11.16 4.66 -7.29
C PRO A 239 10.76 3.23 -7.69
N LEU A 240 11.64 2.25 -7.51
CA LEU A 240 11.39 0.85 -7.86
C LEU A 240 10.69 0.07 -6.76
N LEU A 241 10.66 0.64 -5.53
CA LEU A 241 10.00 0.03 -4.40
C LEU A 241 8.49 0.26 -4.46
N HIS A 242 7.73 -0.75 -4.04
CA HIS A 242 6.34 -0.60 -3.65
C HIS A 242 6.08 -1.35 -2.34
N LEU A 243 5.15 -0.79 -1.54
CA LEU A 243 4.93 -1.21 -0.17
C LEU A 243 3.56 -1.87 -0.06
N GLY A 244 3.53 -3.15 0.30
CA GLY A 244 2.32 -3.89 0.62
C GLY A 244 1.88 -3.59 2.06
N VAL A 245 0.69 -3.02 2.21
CA VAL A 245 0.12 -2.66 3.51
C VAL A 245 -1.19 -3.42 3.71
N PRO A 246 -1.25 -4.34 4.69
CA PRO A 246 -2.50 -5.01 5.03
C PRO A 246 -3.46 -4.03 5.69
N VAL A 247 -4.74 -4.10 5.34
CA VAL A 247 -5.82 -3.28 5.91
C VAL A 247 -6.78 -4.17 6.66
N GLY A 248 -6.92 -3.91 7.95
CA GLY A 248 -7.80 -4.62 8.87
C GLY A 248 -9.14 -3.91 9.09
N PRO A 249 -9.97 -4.37 10.05
CA PRO A 249 -11.31 -3.83 10.29
C PRO A 249 -11.32 -2.55 11.16
N ARG A 250 -10.18 -2.13 11.70
CA ARG A 250 -10.09 -1.00 12.61
C ARG A 250 -9.95 0.32 11.85
N TYR A 251 -11.01 0.78 11.24
CA TYR A 251 -11.08 1.87 10.26
C TYR A 251 -10.18 3.09 10.60
N PHE A 252 -10.32 3.69 11.79
CA PHE A 252 -9.53 4.87 12.14
C PHE A 252 -8.05 4.57 12.39
N LEU A 253 -7.73 3.38 12.91
CA LEU A 253 -6.34 2.97 13.08
C LEU A 253 -5.68 2.69 11.73
N GLU A 254 -6.39 2.14 10.77
CA GLU A 254 -5.88 1.93 9.41
C GLU A 254 -5.61 3.26 8.70
N ILE A 255 -6.48 4.26 8.86
CA ILE A 255 -6.21 5.62 8.38
C ILE A 255 -4.95 6.19 9.02
N ALA A 256 -4.81 6.04 10.35
CA ALA A 256 -3.64 6.51 11.08
C ALA A 256 -2.36 5.78 10.62
N HIS A 257 -2.42 4.47 10.39
CA HIS A 257 -1.34 3.63 9.89
C HIS A 257 -0.81 4.12 8.53
N LEU A 258 -1.69 4.29 7.54
CA LEU A 258 -1.32 4.79 6.22
C LEU A 258 -0.75 6.23 6.27
N ARG A 259 -1.27 7.08 7.15
CA ARG A 259 -0.75 8.44 7.37
C ARG A 259 0.62 8.42 8.04
N ALA A 260 0.80 7.54 9.04
CA ALA A 260 2.08 7.38 9.72
C ALA A 260 3.16 6.88 8.74
N LEU A 261 2.85 5.91 7.89
CA LEU A 261 3.75 5.42 6.85
C LEU A 261 4.23 6.58 5.94
N ARG A 262 3.29 7.39 5.43
CA ARG A 262 3.65 8.55 4.58
C ARG A 262 4.49 9.60 5.30
N LYS A 263 4.32 9.75 6.62
CA LYS A 263 5.10 10.69 7.44
C LYS A 263 6.50 10.17 7.76
N LEU A 264 6.65 8.87 7.95
CA LEU A 264 7.93 8.23 8.32
C LEU A 264 8.79 7.89 7.10
N TRP A 265 8.17 7.63 5.97
CA TRP A 265 8.86 7.30 4.71
C TRP A 265 9.99 8.28 4.33
N PRO A 266 9.75 9.61 4.28
CA PRO A 266 10.80 10.56 3.95
C PRO A 266 12.00 10.52 4.90
N GLN A 267 11.77 10.16 6.18
CA GLN A 267 12.84 10.05 7.17
C GLN A 267 13.74 8.85 6.89
N VAL A 268 13.15 7.72 6.52
CA VAL A 268 13.90 6.50 6.19
C VAL A 268 14.68 6.68 4.89
N VAL A 269 14.01 7.07 3.80
CA VAL A 269 14.68 7.18 2.50
C VAL A 269 15.66 8.37 2.45
N GLY A 270 15.36 9.46 3.17
CA GLY A 270 16.21 10.63 3.29
C GLY A 270 17.54 10.38 4.01
N ALA A 271 17.62 9.32 4.84
CA ALA A 271 18.87 8.89 5.44
C ALA A 271 19.88 8.32 4.41
N PHE A 272 19.38 7.85 3.26
CA PHE A 272 20.21 7.34 2.15
C PHE A 272 20.46 8.42 1.09
N ASP A 273 19.44 9.21 0.77
CA ASP A 273 19.52 10.28 -0.22
C ASP A 273 18.43 11.33 0.07
N THR A 274 18.84 12.55 0.38
CA THR A 274 17.91 13.65 0.68
C THR A 274 17.02 14.02 -0.49
N SER A 275 17.47 13.82 -1.72
CA SER A 275 16.65 14.06 -2.92
C SER A 275 15.51 13.03 -3.04
N ALA A 276 15.76 11.80 -2.63
CA ALA A 276 14.76 10.73 -2.63
C ALA A 276 13.67 10.93 -1.57
N ALA A 277 13.92 11.72 -0.51
CA ALA A 277 12.92 12.04 0.52
C ALA A 277 11.70 12.80 -0.02
N THR A 278 11.81 13.43 -1.19
CA THR A 278 10.70 14.12 -1.85
C THR A 278 9.76 13.19 -2.59
N LEU A 279 10.19 11.94 -2.83
CA LEU A 279 9.40 10.95 -3.56
C LEU A 279 8.40 10.29 -2.61
N PRO A 280 7.11 10.30 -2.94
CA PRO A 280 6.10 9.63 -2.10
C PRO A 280 6.26 8.10 -2.16
N PRO A 281 5.90 7.37 -1.09
CA PRO A 281 5.84 5.92 -1.14
C PRO A 281 4.75 5.48 -2.12
N PHE A 282 5.03 4.45 -2.91
CA PHE A 282 4.00 3.74 -3.67
C PHE A 282 3.39 2.66 -2.76
N ILE A 283 2.14 2.82 -2.37
CA ILE A 283 1.45 1.97 -1.40
C ILE A 283 0.40 1.12 -2.12
N GLN A 284 0.50 -0.19 -1.92
CA GLN A 284 -0.50 -1.17 -2.27
C GLN A 284 -1.22 -1.59 -0.99
N ALA A 285 -2.45 -1.13 -0.79
CA ALA A 285 -3.28 -1.56 0.33
C ALA A 285 -4.02 -2.84 -0.05
N THR A 286 -3.94 -3.86 0.81
CA THR A 286 -4.57 -5.17 0.58
C THR A 286 -5.46 -5.53 1.75
N THR A 287 -6.69 -5.97 1.49
CA THR A 287 -7.58 -6.47 2.54
C THR A 287 -6.94 -7.65 3.27
N SER A 288 -6.80 -7.54 4.58
CA SER A 288 -6.19 -8.58 5.40
C SER A 288 -7.07 -9.81 5.50
N TRP A 289 -6.46 -10.98 5.46
CA TRP A 289 -7.16 -12.24 5.74
C TRP A 289 -7.73 -12.32 7.16
N ARG A 290 -7.24 -11.50 8.08
CA ARG A 290 -7.78 -11.39 9.45
C ARG A 290 -9.19 -10.79 9.49
N ASN A 291 -9.67 -10.20 8.39
CA ASN A 291 -11.05 -9.74 8.23
C ASN A 291 -12.01 -10.88 7.87
N LEU A 292 -11.47 -12.01 7.41
CA LEU A 292 -12.22 -13.14 6.90
C LEU A 292 -12.39 -14.20 8.00
N THR A 293 -13.47 -14.97 7.91
CA THR A 293 -13.67 -16.16 8.75
C THR A 293 -13.99 -17.36 7.86
N LEU A 294 -13.90 -18.58 8.42
CA LEU A 294 -14.32 -19.77 7.69
C LEU A 294 -15.82 -19.79 7.39
N ALA A 295 -16.61 -19.11 8.22
CA ALA A 295 -18.06 -19.02 8.06
C ALA A 295 -18.48 -17.87 7.13
N ASP A 296 -17.66 -16.84 7.03
CA ASP A 296 -17.88 -15.66 6.18
C ASP A 296 -16.55 -15.29 5.52
N PRO A 297 -16.28 -15.82 4.33
CA PRO A 297 -15.04 -15.59 3.59
C PRO A 297 -15.07 -14.31 2.73
N TYR A 298 -16.11 -13.45 2.87
CA TYR A 298 -16.30 -12.24 2.08
C TYR A 298 -16.18 -10.95 2.90
#